data_217425e519bc7d3eb7395fa73eee5c94
#
_entry.id   217425e519bc7d3eb7395fa73eee5c94
#
_cell.length_a   1.000
_cell.length_b   1.000
_cell.length_c   1.000
_cell.angle_alpha   90.00
_cell.angle_beta   90.00
_cell.angle_gamma   90.00
#
_symmetry.space_group_name_H-M   'P 1'
#
loop_
_entity.id
_entity.type
_entity.pdbx_description
1 polymer ?
#
loop_
_entity_poly.entity_id
_entity_poly.type
_entity_poly.pdbx_seq_one_letter_code
_entity_poly.pdbx_strand_id
1 'polypeptide(L)'
;MKLYKKTVACLLTAAMAISMLTACGGGGTGGGGGGKTPSTLPDPNKIVLPDIGGGGSSGGGGGEGTETKPTKTLIIDVNNNSKLVQFYKKYEGSTEYYIETLIERYDRSGSARESGTRIDARKDSNYYLRESTTDSTQQKSNYEHLVCKEDKSWSQYLLLHNSKIALKIFSASSDPDITLGSIIVGTLPTQIWSTTVKVGVTPYYAEVYQQNYSEYTVCFAANGDPVYQFVRDLDTTRFSSIKVYKSIQPGVSKDLCTMPRGFNTSYRLKGSTLYDADGNEFTVVFHSTSDGDYTVTDQNGKEVTKEFGWLNEYFNMYS
;
A
#
# COMPACT_ATOMS: atom_id res chain seq x y z
N MET A 1 23.09 21.16 7.14
CA MET A 1 23.05 20.91 5.68
C MET A 1 23.20 19.45 5.24
N LYS A 2 23.97 18.59 5.94
CA LYS A 2 24.09 17.14 5.58
C LYS A 2 22.88 16.27 5.98
N LEU A 3 22.12 16.68 6.99
CA LEU A 3 20.92 15.94 7.44
C LEU A 3 19.74 16.10 6.44
N TYR A 4 19.58 17.29 5.88
CA TYR A 4 18.50 17.65 4.97
C TYR A 4 18.53 16.87 3.63
N LYS A 5 19.75 16.65 3.09
CA LYS A 5 19.92 15.82 1.86
C LYS A 5 19.54 14.36 2.09
N LYS A 6 19.65 13.87 3.33
CA LYS A 6 19.22 12.50 3.67
C LYS A 6 17.70 12.39 3.83
N THR A 7 17.04 13.44 4.31
CA THR A 7 15.58 13.42 4.55
C THR A 7 14.80 13.49 3.24
N VAL A 8 15.22 14.32 2.29
CA VAL A 8 14.58 14.42 0.97
C VAL A 8 14.87 13.17 0.11
N ALA A 9 16.08 12.61 0.19
CA ALA A 9 16.39 11.34 -0.46
C ALA A 9 15.62 10.16 0.19
N CYS A 10 15.39 10.17 1.51
CA CYS A 10 14.56 9.20 2.20
C CYS A 10 13.07 9.35 1.86
N LEU A 11 12.56 10.56 1.61
CA LEU A 11 11.18 10.77 1.18
C LEU A 11 10.93 10.27 -0.26
N LEU A 12 11.90 10.43 -1.15
CA LEU A 12 11.80 9.92 -2.52
C LEU A 12 12.02 8.40 -2.63
N THR A 13 12.94 7.84 -1.84
CA THR A 13 13.06 6.39 -1.69
C THR A 13 11.92 5.81 -0.84
N ALA A 14 11.36 6.57 0.12
CA ALA A 14 10.18 6.17 0.85
C ALA A 14 8.92 6.16 -0.02
N ALA A 15 8.77 7.07 -1.01
CA ALA A 15 7.64 7.00 -1.95
C ALA A 15 7.70 5.74 -2.82
N MET A 16 8.90 5.26 -3.21
CA MET A 16 9.06 3.97 -3.88
C MET A 16 9.07 2.79 -2.91
N ALA A 17 9.72 2.94 -1.75
CA ALA A 17 9.68 1.92 -0.71
C ALA A 17 8.28 1.82 -0.08
N ILE A 18 7.50 2.91 -0.03
CA ILE A 18 6.09 2.89 0.37
C ILE A 18 5.25 2.23 -0.71
N SER A 19 5.49 2.45 -2.00
CA SER A 19 4.82 1.67 -3.06
C SER A 19 5.26 0.20 -3.07
N MET A 20 6.51 -0.13 -2.70
CA MET A 20 7.00 -1.51 -2.59
C MET A 20 6.75 -2.12 -1.19
N LEU A 21 6.79 -1.36 -0.11
CA LEU A 21 6.53 -1.82 1.26
C LEU A 21 5.04 -1.81 1.63
N THR A 22 4.21 -1.01 0.97
CA THR A 22 2.75 -1.10 1.05
C THR A 22 2.16 -2.04 0.02
N ALA A 23 2.96 -2.60 -0.92
CA ALA A 23 2.58 -3.71 -1.76
C ALA A 23 2.33 -5.01 -0.97
N CYS A 24 2.63 -5.05 0.33
CA CYS A 24 2.22 -6.15 1.20
C CYS A 24 0.75 -6.00 1.57
N GLY A 25 -0.10 -6.52 0.77
CA GLY A 25 -1.44 -6.87 1.14
C GLY A 25 -2.55 -6.29 0.35
N GLY A 26 -3.22 -7.06 -0.18
CA GLY A 26 -4.42 -7.40 -0.41
C GLY A 26 -5.37 -7.46 -1.31
N GLY A 27 -6.19 -8.24 -1.52
CA GLY A 27 -7.12 -8.62 -2.19
C GLY A 27 -8.29 -9.27 -2.41
N GLY A 28 -9.30 -9.58 -2.84
CA GLY A 28 -10.18 -10.59 -3.27
C GLY A 28 -11.52 -10.30 -3.79
N THR A 29 -12.05 -10.79 -4.84
CA THR A 29 -13.13 -11.73 -5.08
C THR A 29 -13.41 -11.92 -6.56
N GLY A 30 -13.58 -13.12 -7.00
CA GLY A 30 -14.16 -13.46 -8.29
C GLY A 30 -14.89 -14.80 -8.21
N GLY A 31 -16.20 -14.74 -8.17
CA GLY A 31 -17.09 -15.75 -8.72
C GLY A 31 -17.22 -17.11 -8.05
N GLY A 32 -18.32 -17.32 -7.33
CA GLY A 32 -18.96 -18.62 -7.16
C GLY A 32 -18.84 -19.24 -5.78
N GLY A 33 -19.72 -18.86 -4.88
CA GLY A 33 -19.90 -19.53 -3.59
C GLY A 33 -20.15 -18.57 -2.46
N GLY A 34 -21.35 -18.30 -2.18
CA GLY A 34 -22.10 -17.68 -1.11
C GLY A 34 -21.52 -16.95 0.10
N GLY A 35 -20.29 -16.52 0.10
CA GLY A 35 -19.74 -15.66 1.14
C GLY A 35 -19.79 -14.22 0.70
N LYS A 36 -20.62 -13.37 1.34
CA LYS A 36 -20.62 -11.93 1.11
C LYS A 36 -19.23 -11.36 1.45
N THR A 37 -18.63 -10.72 0.49
CA THR A 37 -17.41 -9.93 0.71
C THR A 37 -17.70 -8.84 1.74
N PRO A 38 -16.83 -8.65 2.75
CA PRO A 38 -17.01 -7.58 3.70
C PRO A 38 -17.00 -6.22 3.02
N SER A 39 -17.98 -5.39 3.35
CA SER A 39 -18.12 -4.05 2.75
C SER A 39 -17.60 -2.94 3.66
N THR A 40 -17.21 -3.27 4.89
CA THR A 40 -16.78 -2.34 5.92
C THR A 40 -15.54 -2.86 6.64
N LEU A 41 -14.75 -1.94 7.20
CA LEU A 41 -13.67 -2.29 8.10
C LEU A 41 -14.24 -2.96 9.37
N PRO A 42 -13.60 -4.03 9.86
CA PRO A 42 -14.02 -4.67 11.11
C PRO A 42 -13.60 -3.81 12.31
N ASP A 43 -14.39 -3.86 13.38
CA ASP A 43 -14.00 -3.30 14.68
C ASP A 43 -12.75 -4.04 15.21
N PRO A 44 -11.61 -3.35 15.42
CA PRO A 44 -10.38 -4.01 15.88
C PRO A 44 -10.55 -4.74 17.21
N ASN A 45 -11.46 -4.30 18.07
CA ASN A 45 -11.75 -4.95 19.36
C ASN A 45 -12.54 -6.26 19.22
N LYS A 46 -13.07 -6.54 18.04
CA LYS A 46 -13.80 -7.78 17.71
C LYS A 46 -12.98 -8.75 16.85
N ILE A 47 -11.68 -8.54 16.77
CA ILE A 47 -10.74 -9.41 16.04
C ILE A 47 -9.95 -10.22 17.05
N VAL A 48 -10.10 -11.54 17.03
CA VAL A 48 -9.37 -12.46 17.91
C VAL A 48 -8.25 -13.11 17.11
N LEU A 49 -7.03 -12.60 17.31
CA LEU A 49 -5.80 -13.08 16.70
C LEU A 49 -5.02 -13.99 17.66
N PRO A 50 -4.18 -14.90 17.12
CA PRO A 50 -3.23 -15.67 17.94
C PRO A 50 -2.19 -14.74 18.56
N ASP A 51 -1.51 -15.22 19.64
CA ASP A 51 -0.40 -14.48 20.23
C ASP A 51 0.77 -14.31 19.26
N ILE A 52 1.47 -13.20 19.39
CA ILE A 52 2.74 -12.94 18.69
C ILE A 52 3.81 -13.84 19.30
N GLY A 53 4.58 -14.50 18.47
CA GLY A 53 5.63 -15.44 18.88
C GLY A 53 5.31 -16.90 18.50
N GLY A 54 6.33 -17.74 18.50
CA GLY A 54 6.21 -19.13 18.09
C GLY A 54 5.37 -19.97 19.04
N GLY A 55 4.71 -21.00 18.50
CA GLY A 55 3.89 -21.94 19.24
C GLY A 55 4.62 -22.58 20.43
N GLY A 56 4.29 -22.09 21.60
CA GLY A 56 4.65 -22.66 22.89
C GLY A 56 3.39 -22.74 23.73
N SER A 57 2.98 -23.94 24.08
CA SER A 57 1.93 -24.18 25.07
C SER A 57 2.38 -23.59 26.39
N SER A 58 1.74 -22.51 26.87
CA SER A 58 1.86 -22.12 28.26
C SER A 58 0.49 -22.21 28.92
N GLY A 59 0.40 -23.15 29.83
CA GLY A 59 -0.76 -23.30 30.68
C GLY A 59 -0.83 -22.23 31.77
N GLY A 60 -2.04 -21.94 32.20
CA GLY A 60 -2.34 -21.59 33.57
C GLY A 60 -2.49 -20.11 33.88
N GLY A 61 -3.74 -19.69 34.14
CA GLY A 61 -4.11 -18.46 34.83
C GLY A 61 -5.60 -18.20 34.67
N GLY A 62 -6.40 -18.70 35.64
CA GLY A 62 -7.86 -18.54 35.61
C GLY A 62 -8.29 -17.10 35.77
N GLY A 63 -9.25 -16.70 34.97
CA GLY A 63 -10.01 -15.48 35.04
C GLY A 63 -11.26 -15.65 34.18
N GLU A 64 -12.41 -15.32 34.72
CA GLU A 64 -13.71 -15.49 34.11
C GLU A 64 -13.79 -14.84 32.72
N GLY A 65 -14.23 -15.60 31.70
CA GLY A 65 -14.73 -15.07 30.43
C GLY A 65 -13.67 -14.78 29.35
N THR A 66 -12.44 -15.20 29.46
CA THR A 66 -11.42 -15.01 28.41
C THR A 66 -11.64 -15.98 27.24
N GLU A 67 -12.06 -15.45 26.11
CA GLU A 67 -12.08 -16.18 24.85
C GLU A 67 -10.68 -16.74 24.57
N THR A 68 -10.58 -18.07 24.50
CA THR A 68 -9.30 -18.73 24.28
C THR A 68 -8.70 -18.27 22.95
N LYS A 69 -7.49 -17.70 23.02
CA LYS A 69 -6.78 -17.26 21.82
C LYS A 69 -6.47 -18.45 20.91
N PRO A 70 -6.61 -18.29 19.59
CA PRO A 70 -6.33 -19.36 18.65
C PRO A 70 -4.85 -19.73 18.66
N THR A 71 -4.54 -21.02 18.53
CA THR A 71 -3.19 -21.54 18.41
C THR A 71 -2.67 -21.45 17.00
N LYS A 72 -1.34 -21.32 16.86
CA LYS A 72 -0.64 -21.37 15.57
C LYS A 72 -0.10 -22.76 15.34
N THR A 73 -0.28 -23.30 14.14
CA THR A 73 0.30 -24.59 13.71
C THR A 73 1.23 -24.32 12.52
N LEU A 74 2.51 -24.71 12.64
CA LEU A 74 3.47 -24.54 11.56
C LEU A 74 3.03 -25.36 10.33
N ILE A 75 2.99 -24.71 9.17
CA ILE A 75 2.70 -25.40 7.91
C ILE A 75 3.99 -26.10 7.44
N ILE A 76 3.94 -27.41 7.44
CA ILE A 76 4.98 -28.27 6.83
C ILE A 76 4.70 -28.31 5.33
N ASP A 77 5.75 -28.17 4.51
CA ASP A 77 5.62 -28.08 3.04
C ASP A 77 4.72 -26.91 2.61
N VAL A 78 5.18 -25.70 2.87
CA VAL A 78 4.49 -24.45 2.54
C VAL A 78 4.10 -24.36 1.06
N ASN A 79 4.88 -24.99 0.18
CA ASN A 79 4.63 -24.96 -1.27
C ASN A 79 3.31 -25.62 -1.68
N ASN A 80 2.89 -26.65 -0.96
CA ASN A 80 1.70 -27.43 -1.26
C ASN A 80 0.55 -27.15 -0.29
N ASN A 81 0.84 -26.75 0.95
CA ASN A 81 -0.12 -26.65 2.03
C ASN A 81 -0.52 -25.21 2.41
N SER A 82 0.24 -24.21 1.97
CA SER A 82 -0.10 -22.80 2.24
C SER A 82 -0.99 -22.22 1.14
N LYS A 83 -2.16 -21.70 1.53
CA LYS A 83 -3.05 -20.93 0.64
C LYS A 83 -2.38 -19.65 0.14
N LEU A 84 -1.59 -19.00 0.99
CA LEU A 84 -0.85 -17.79 0.63
C LEU A 84 0.13 -18.07 -0.51
N VAL A 85 0.92 -19.14 -0.39
CA VAL A 85 1.89 -19.54 -1.43
C VAL A 85 1.20 -20.02 -2.69
N GLN A 86 0.10 -20.77 -2.56
CA GLN A 86 -0.72 -21.18 -3.71
C GLN A 86 -1.32 -19.99 -4.44
N PHE A 87 -1.83 -19.00 -3.69
CA PHE A 87 -2.34 -17.75 -4.27
C PHE A 87 -1.22 -16.98 -5.00
N TYR A 88 -0.06 -16.82 -4.36
CA TYR A 88 1.09 -16.17 -4.98
C TYR A 88 1.47 -16.85 -6.30
N LYS A 89 1.70 -18.16 -6.29
CA LYS A 89 2.08 -18.93 -7.49
C LYS A 89 1.05 -18.87 -8.59
N LYS A 90 -0.25 -18.92 -8.23
CA LYS A 90 -1.36 -18.80 -9.19
C LYS A 90 -1.33 -17.48 -9.96
N TYR A 91 -0.87 -16.40 -9.31
CA TYR A 91 -0.91 -15.04 -9.85
C TYR A 91 0.46 -14.38 -10.01
N GLU A 92 1.56 -15.11 -9.83
CA GLU A 92 2.94 -14.64 -9.96
C GLU A 92 3.21 -13.99 -11.32
N GLY A 93 2.69 -14.54 -12.41
CA GLY A 93 2.81 -13.98 -13.76
C GLY A 93 1.65 -13.08 -14.20
N SER A 94 0.69 -12.77 -13.32
CA SER A 94 -0.50 -12.01 -13.70
C SER A 94 -0.19 -10.52 -13.77
N THR A 95 -0.18 -9.98 -14.99
CA THR A 95 0.09 -8.58 -15.30
C THR A 95 -1.18 -7.79 -15.65
N GLU A 96 -2.35 -8.43 -15.56
CA GLU A 96 -3.62 -7.78 -15.80
C GLU A 96 -4.56 -8.08 -14.62
N TYR A 97 -4.90 -7.01 -13.86
CA TYR A 97 -5.75 -7.13 -12.67
C TYR A 97 -6.32 -5.78 -12.22
N TYR A 98 -7.37 -5.87 -11.40
CA TYR A 98 -7.93 -4.77 -10.63
C TYR A 98 -8.19 -5.22 -9.19
N ILE A 99 -7.74 -4.45 -8.22
CA ILE A 99 -7.93 -4.69 -6.78
C ILE A 99 -8.53 -3.44 -6.14
N GLU A 100 -9.54 -3.63 -5.30
CA GLU A 100 -10.09 -2.59 -4.44
C GLU A 100 -10.04 -3.05 -2.98
N THR A 101 -9.44 -2.23 -2.13
CA THR A 101 -9.18 -2.52 -0.71
C THR A 101 -9.68 -1.38 0.16
N LEU A 102 -10.35 -1.69 1.28
CA LEU A 102 -10.44 -0.77 2.39
C LEU A 102 -9.19 -0.91 3.24
N ILE A 103 -8.67 0.21 3.72
CA ILE A 103 -7.47 0.24 4.57
C ILE A 103 -7.70 1.14 5.78
N GLU A 104 -7.20 0.70 6.93
CA GLU A 104 -7.08 1.50 8.13
C GLU A 104 -5.67 1.34 8.68
N ARG A 105 -5.03 2.45 9.03
CA ARG A 105 -3.68 2.48 9.60
C ARG A 105 -3.74 3.03 11.02
N TYR A 106 -2.85 2.50 11.85
CA TYR A 106 -2.76 2.85 13.26
C TYR A 106 -1.37 3.43 13.55
N ASP A 107 -1.33 4.32 14.52
CA ASP A 107 -0.07 4.79 15.09
C ASP A 107 0.49 3.77 16.12
N ARG A 108 1.68 4.06 16.65
CA ARG A 108 2.30 3.21 17.67
C ARG A 108 1.54 3.16 19.00
N SER A 109 0.63 4.10 19.25
CA SER A 109 -0.27 4.08 20.41
C SER A 109 -1.43 3.10 20.24
N GLY A 110 -1.69 2.67 19.01
CA GLY A 110 -2.83 1.84 18.62
C GLY A 110 -4.08 2.66 18.30
N SER A 111 -3.95 3.99 18.16
CA SER A 111 -5.02 4.86 17.72
C SER A 111 -5.13 4.86 16.21
N ALA A 112 -6.35 4.86 15.66
CA ALA A 112 -6.56 4.96 14.23
C ALA A 112 -6.02 6.31 13.72
N ARG A 113 -5.06 6.23 12.80
CA ARG A 113 -4.42 7.39 12.19
C ARG A 113 -5.17 7.85 10.95
N GLU A 114 -5.49 6.93 10.08
CA GLU A 114 -6.19 7.20 8.83
C GLU A 114 -6.95 5.98 8.34
N SER A 115 -8.02 6.20 7.61
CA SER A 115 -8.79 5.14 6.95
C SER A 115 -9.24 5.57 5.55
N GLY A 116 -9.44 4.61 4.67
CA GLY A 116 -9.87 4.94 3.31
C GLY A 116 -9.93 3.75 2.36
N THR A 117 -9.80 4.05 1.09
CA THR A 117 -9.81 3.09 -0.01
C THR A 117 -8.51 3.13 -0.77
N ARG A 118 -8.08 1.95 -1.24
CA ARG A 118 -6.95 1.79 -2.15
C ARG A 118 -7.39 1.01 -3.37
N ILE A 119 -6.98 1.45 -4.54
CA ILE A 119 -7.13 0.76 -5.81
C ILE A 119 -5.75 0.49 -6.38
N ASP A 120 -5.49 -0.76 -6.70
CA ASP A 120 -4.32 -1.21 -7.46
C ASP A 120 -4.83 -1.83 -8.76
N ALA A 121 -4.31 -1.39 -9.90
CA ALA A 121 -4.64 -1.97 -11.19
C ALA A 121 -3.41 -2.07 -12.07
N ARG A 122 -3.38 -3.10 -12.90
CA ARG A 122 -2.35 -3.27 -13.92
C ARG A 122 -2.98 -3.68 -15.24
N LYS A 123 -2.45 -3.15 -16.33
CA LYS A 123 -2.74 -3.57 -17.69
C LYS A 123 -1.43 -3.60 -18.46
N ASP A 124 -1.07 -4.77 -18.97
CA ASP A 124 0.20 -4.97 -19.68
C ASP A 124 1.40 -4.49 -18.85
N SER A 125 2.10 -3.47 -19.37
CA SER A 125 3.27 -2.88 -18.72
C SER A 125 2.94 -1.67 -17.84
N ASN A 126 1.67 -1.22 -17.79
CA ASN A 126 1.27 -0.05 -17.04
C ASN A 126 0.63 -0.43 -15.71
N TYR A 127 0.95 0.31 -14.68
CA TYR A 127 0.43 0.11 -13.33
C TYR A 127 -0.20 1.41 -12.81
N TYR A 128 -1.34 1.29 -12.15
CA TYR A 128 -2.08 2.37 -11.54
C TYR A 128 -2.32 2.10 -10.06
N LEU A 129 -2.09 3.10 -9.24
CA LEU A 129 -2.39 3.12 -7.82
C LEU A 129 -3.17 4.39 -7.48
N ARG A 130 -4.30 4.23 -6.80
CA ARG A 130 -4.99 5.34 -6.13
C ARG A 130 -5.25 4.98 -4.68
N GLU A 131 -4.92 5.89 -3.80
CA GLU A 131 -5.25 5.80 -2.38
C GLU A 131 -5.99 7.08 -1.97
N SER A 132 -7.17 6.93 -1.38
CA SER A 132 -7.99 8.02 -0.87
C SER A 132 -8.26 7.75 0.59
N THR A 133 -7.64 8.52 1.48
CA THR A 133 -7.73 8.36 2.92
C THR A 133 -8.30 9.61 3.60
N THR A 134 -8.81 9.41 4.79
CA THR A 134 -9.21 10.46 5.71
C THR A 134 -8.52 10.19 7.03
N ASP A 135 -7.82 11.17 7.56
CA ASP A 135 -7.12 11.04 8.83
C ASP A 135 -8.03 11.30 10.05
N SER A 136 -7.46 11.17 11.25
CA SER A 136 -8.17 11.40 12.51
C SER A 136 -8.65 12.85 12.69
N THR A 137 -8.10 13.81 11.95
CA THR A 137 -8.52 15.23 11.95
C THR A 137 -9.55 15.55 10.88
N GLN A 138 -10.05 14.53 10.16
CA GLN A 138 -10.96 14.64 9.01
C GLN A 138 -10.32 15.28 7.75
N GLN A 139 -9.00 15.40 7.71
CA GLN A 139 -8.28 15.83 6.51
C GLN A 139 -8.27 14.69 5.49
N LYS A 140 -8.63 15.00 4.25
CA LYS A 140 -8.65 14.06 3.15
C LYS A 140 -7.36 14.15 2.34
N SER A 141 -6.75 13.00 2.09
CA SER A 141 -5.62 12.85 1.18
C SER A 141 -6.03 11.97 0.00
N ASN A 142 -5.67 12.41 -1.22
CA ASN A 142 -5.85 11.63 -2.43
C ASN A 142 -4.49 11.52 -3.11
N TYR A 143 -4.03 10.30 -3.24
CA TYR A 143 -2.75 9.97 -3.83
C TYR A 143 -2.99 9.07 -5.04
N GLU A 144 -2.53 9.51 -6.21
CA GLU A 144 -2.79 8.79 -7.46
C GLU A 144 -1.54 8.74 -8.32
N HIS A 145 -1.09 7.53 -8.58
CA HIS A 145 0.10 7.23 -9.36
C HIS A 145 -0.23 6.44 -10.61
N LEU A 146 0.50 6.75 -11.68
CA LEU A 146 0.50 5.98 -12.89
C LEU A 146 1.95 5.66 -13.29
N VAL A 147 2.26 4.39 -13.46
CA VAL A 147 3.52 3.93 -14.03
C VAL A 147 3.25 3.52 -15.48
N CYS A 148 3.88 4.21 -16.41
CA CYS A 148 3.76 3.94 -17.84
C CYS A 148 5.08 3.48 -18.43
N LYS A 149 5.01 2.53 -19.36
CA LYS A 149 6.12 2.18 -20.21
C LYS A 149 6.30 3.25 -21.29
N GLU A 150 7.50 3.80 -21.37
CA GLU A 150 7.92 4.78 -22.38
C GLU A 150 9.15 4.22 -23.12
N ASP A 151 9.00 3.84 -24.36
CA ASP A 151 10.06 3.21 -25.17
C ASP A 151 10.78 2.07 -24.44
N LYS A 152 11.97 2.35 -23.87
CA LYS A 152 12.84 1.40 -23.17
C LYS A 152 12.85 1.57 -21.66
N SER A 153 12.02 2.47 -21.11
CA SER A 153 11.98 2.79 -19.69
C SER A 153 10.55 2.82 -19.16
N TRP A 154 10.41 2.74 -17.84
CA TRP A 154 9.16 2.97 -17.14
C TRP A 154 9.23 4.30 -16.41
N SER A 155 8.19 5.11 -16.55
CA SER A 155 8.09 6.41 -15.91
C SER A 155 6.93 6.42 -14.92
N GLN A 156 7.20 6.87 -13.72
CA GLN A 156 6.19 7.04 -12.69
C GLN A 156 5.74 8.50 -12.66
N TYR A 157 4.44 8.67 -12.78
CA TYR A 157 3.75 9.96 -12.71
C TYR A 157 2.89 10.04 -11.48
N LEU A 158 2.92 11.17 -10.80
CA LEU A 158 1.91 11.57 -9.82
C LEU A 158 0.86 12.43 -10.52
N LEU A 159 -0.40 12.06 -10.39
CA LEU A 159 -1.50 12.75 -11.06
C LEU A 159 -2.08 13.85 -10.17
N LEU A 160 -1.85 15.11 -10.55
CA LEU A 160 -2.35 16.30 -9.88
C LEU A 160 -3.64 16.74 -10.58
N HIS A 161 -4.79 16.38 -10.01
CA HIS A 161 -6.08 16.49 -10.68
C HIS A 161 -6.59 17.91 -10.80
N ASN A 162 -6.33 18.77 -9.81
CA ASN A 162 -6.80 20.16 -9.82
C ASN A 162 -6.04 20.98 -10.86
N SER A 163 -4.75 20.78 -10.97
CA SER A 163 -3.88 21.48 -11.93
C SER A 163 -3.77 20.80 -13.29
N LYS A 164 -4.28 19.56 -13.44
CA LYS A 164 -4.15 18.75 -14.64
C LYS A 164 -2.69 18.52 -15.05
N ILE A 165 -1.84 18.24 -14.06
CA ILE A 165 -0.43 17.94 -14.27
C ILE A 165 -0.18 16.49 -13.91
N ALA A 166 0.51 15.75 -14.79
CA ALA A 166 1.12 14.47 -14.50
C ALA A 166 2.61 14.71 -14.26
N LEU A 167 2.97 14.84 -12.99
CA LEU A 167 4.34 15.13 -12.60
C LEU A 167 5.19 13.85 -12.64
N LYS A 168 6.17 13.81 -13.52
CA LYS A 168 7.12 12.68 -13.60
C LYS A 168 8.08 12.74 -12.43
N ILE A 169 8.00 11.75 -11.54
CA ILE A 169 8.79 11.71 -10.31
C ILE A 169 9.90 10.66 -10.32
N PHE A 170 9.80 9.67 -11.20
CA PHE A 170 10.79 8.61 -11.30
C PHE A 170 10.83 7.98 -12.69
N SER A 171 11.99 7.37 -13.03
CA SER A 171 12.15 6.54 -14.22
C SER A 171 13.03 5.33 -13.88
N ALA A 172 12.68 4.15 -14.41
CA ALA A 172 13.42 2.92 -14.27
C ALA A 172 13.67 2.30 -15.64
N SER A 173 14.78 1.58 -15.77
CA SER A 173 15.13 0.84 -16.99
C SER A 173 14.48 -0.55 -17.07
N SER A 174 13.91 -1.04 -15.98
CA SER A 174 13.26 -2.35 -15.88
C SER A 174 11.80 -2.20 -15.46
N ASP A 175 10.99 -3.19 -15.85
CA ASP A 175 9.61 -3.33 -15.36
C ASP A 175 9.63 -3.40 -13.82
N PRO A 176 8.79 -2.65 -13.11
CA PRO A 176 8.67 -2.76 -11.66
C PRO A 176 8.17 -4.14 -11.18
N ASP A 177 7.79 -5.02 -12.10
CA ASP A 177 7.34 -6.41 -11.84
C ASP A 177 6.27 -6.53 -10.75
N ILE A 178 5.30 -5.61 -10.79
CA ILE A 178 4.20 -5.56 -9.84
C ILE A 178 3.10 -6.50 -10.33
N THR A 179 3.15 -7.77 -9.93
CA THR A 179 2.14 -8.79 -10.26
C THR A 179 1.04 -8.83 -9.21
N LEU A 180 -0.10 -9.46 -9.55
CA LEU A 180 -1.18 -9.67 -8.59
C LEU A 180 -0.70 -10.47 -7.36
N GLY A 181 0.15 -11.47 -7.57
CA GLY A 181 0.76 -12.24 -6.48
C GLY A 181 1.61 -11.37 -5.57
N SER A 182 2.51 -10.54 -6.14
CA SER A 182 3.43 -9.69 -5.36
C SER A 182 2.72 -8.56 -4.60
N ILE A 183 1.64 -8.00 -5.14
CA ILE A 183 0.83 -6.98 -4.43
C ILE A 183 0.19 -7.52 -3.16
N ILE A 184 -0.25 -8.78 -3.19
CA ILE A 184 -0.97 -9.40 -2.07
C ILE A 184 -0.02 -9.95 -1.03
N VAL A 185 1.05 -10.62 -1.46
CA VAL A 185 1.95 -11.36 -0.58
C VAL A 185 3.28 -10.63 -0.34
N GLY A 186 3.66 -9.74 -1.25
CA GLY A 186 5.01 -9.16 -1.24
C GLY A 186 6.05 -10.23 -1.59
N THR A 187 7.04 -10.38 -0.72
CA THR A 187 8.02 -11.47 -0.80
C THR A 187 7.47 -12.71 -0.10
N LEU A 188 7.63 -13.87 -0.72
CA LEU A 188 7.19 -15.14 -0.13
C LEU A 188 7.92 -15.40 1.20
N PRO A 189 7.19 -15.62 2.30
CA PRO A 189 7.78 -15.91 3.60
C PRO A 189 8.32 -17.35 3.62
N THR A 190 9.38 -17.57 4.39
CA THR A 190 10.00 -18.90 4.57
C THR A 190 9.28 -19.76 5.61
N GLN A 191 8.59 -19.14 6.55
CA GLN A 191 7.81 -19.80 7.59
C GLN A 191 6.40 -19.24 7.63
N ILE A 192 5.42 -20.12 7.62
CA ILE A 192 4.00 -19.78 7.68
C ILE A 192 3.33 -20.71 8.69
N TRP A 193 2.47 -20.14 9.51
CA TRP A 193 1.62 -20.87 10.46
C TRP A 193 0.15 -20.77 10.04
N SER A 194 -0.58 -21.84 10.14
CA SER A 194 -2.03 -21.84 10.03
C SER A 194 -2.69 -21.57 11.38
N THR A 195 -3.84 -20.93 11.36
CA THR A 195 -4.66 -20.68 12.54
C THR A 195 -6.12 -20.43 12.13
N THR A 196 -7.00 -20.24 13.11
CA THR A 196 -8.35 -19.72 12.89
C THR A 196 -8.46 -18.35 13.53
N VAL A 197 -8.92 -17.36 12.78
CA VAL A 197 -9.14 -15.99 13.26
C VAL A 197 -10.63 -15.72 13.31
N LYS A 198 -11.13 -15.15 14.39
CA LYS A 198 -12.50 -14.63 14.45
C LYS A 198 -12.49 -13.14 14.11
N VAL A 199 -13.38 -12.75 13.21
CA VAL A 199 -13.69 -11.34 12.91
C VAL A 199 -15.16 -11.13 13.23
N GLY A 200 -15.43 -10.45 14.33
CA GLY A 200 -16.74 -10.47 14.97
C GLY A 200 -17.10 -11.88 15.41
N VAL A 201 -18.19 -12.42 14.87
CA VAL A 201 -18.65 -13.80 15.16
C VAL A 201 -18.20 -14.84 14.11
N THR A 202 -17.59 -14.39 13.04
CA THR A 202 -17.25 -15.27 11.88
C THR A 202 -15.81 -15.78 12.00
N PRO A 203 -15.61 -17.12 12.03
CA PRO A 203 -14.30 -17.71 11.98
C PRO A 203 -13.79 -17.78 10.53
N TYR A 204 -12.49 -17.49 10.36
CA TYR A 204 -11.78 -17.61 9.08
C TYR A 204 -10.55 -18.48 9.25
N TYR A 205 -10.29 -19.35 8.29
CA TYR A 205 -8.97 -19.94 8.15
C TYR A 205 -7.98 -18.80 7.84
N ALA A 206 -6.86 -18.78 8.52
CA ALA A 206 -5.87 -17.75 8.36
C ALA A 206 -4.46 -18.32 8.35
N GLU A 207 -3.56 -17.62 7.68
CA GLU A 207 -2.14 -17.90 7.67
C GLU A 207 -1.36 -16.71 8.21
N VAL A 208 -0.36 -17.00 9.03
CA VAL A 208 0.44 -16.03 9.79
C VAL A 208 1.88 -16.16 9.35
N TYR A 209 2.56 -15.05 9.13
CA TYR A 209 4.00 -15.00 8.90
C TYR A 209 4.60 -13.71 9.46
N GLN A 210 5.92 -13.71 9.63
CA GLN A 210 6.64 -12.55 10.16
C GLN A 210 7.63 -12.04 9.12
N GLN A 211 7.68 -10.72 8.95
CA GLN A 211 8.58 -10.03 8.04
C GLN A 211 8.75 -8.57 8.48
N ASN A 212 9.98 -8.04 8.40
CA ASN A 212 10.27 -6.61 8.63
C ASN A 212 9.68 -6.04 9.93
N TYR A 213 9.91 -6.72 11.08
CA TYR A 213 9.40 -6.34 12.41
C TYR A 213 7.88 -6.33 12.53
N SER A 214 7.19 -6.96 11.61
CA SER A 214 5.73 -7.07 11.61
C SER A 214 5.28 -8.53 11.50
N GLU A 215 4.15 -8.81 12.12
CA GLU A 215 3.40 -10.04 11.93
C GLU A 215 2.20 -9.80 11.03
N TYR A 216 2.11 -10.58 9.98
CA TYR A 216 1.03 -10.53 9.01
C TYR A 216 0.10 -11.73 9.23
N THR A 217 -1.19 -11.47 9.33
CA THR A 217 -2.23 -12.49 9.38
C THR A 217 -3.17 -12.30 8.20
N VAL A 218 -3.21 -13.26 7.31
CA VAL A 218 -4.08 -13.23 6.12
C VAL A 218 -5.20 -14.24 6.30
N CYS A 219 -6.44 -13.75 6.27
CA CYS A 219 -7.64 -14.58 6.34
C CYS A 219 -8.16 -14.89 4.94
N PHE A 220 -8.62 -16.11 4.73
CA PHE A 220 -9.08 -16.60 3.44
C PHE A 220 -10.57 -16.96 3.45
N ALA A 221 -11.24 -16.65 2.34
CA ALA A 221 -12.55 -17.18 2.04
C ALA A 221 -12.48 -18.68 1.72
N ALA A 222 -13.63 -19.32 1.62
CA ALA A 222 -13.72 -20.74 1.30
C ALA A 222 -13.11 -21.10 -0.07
N ASN A 223 -13.19 -20.20 -1.04
CA ASN A 223 -12.59 -20.35 -2.37
C ASN A 223 -11.07 -20.15 -2.41
N GLY A 224 -10.45 -19.82 -1.28
CA GLY A 224 -9.00 -19.61 -1.16
C GLY A 224 -8.54 -18.17 -1.44
N ASP A 225 -9.45 -17.24 -1.74
CA ASP A 225 -9.08 -15.84 -1.91
C ASP A 225 -8.91 -15.16 -0.56
N PRO A 226 -7.92 -14.26 -0.40
CA PRO A 226 -7.77 -13.42 0.78
C PRO A 226 -8.99 -12.51 1.00
N VAL A 227 -9.40 -12.32 2.25
CA VAL A 227 -10.52 -11.46 2.64
C VAL A 227 -10.07 -10.34 3.56
N TYR A 228 -9.20 -10.66 4.50
CA TYR A 228 -8.62 -9.70 5.43
C TYR A 228 -7.11 -9.88 5.50
N GLN A 229 -6.40 -8.78 5.76
CA GLN A 229 -5.04 -8.81 6.24
C GLN A 229 -4.93 -7.91 7.47
N PHE A 230 -4.39 -8.49 8.53
CA PHE A 230 -4.06 -7.80 9.78
C PHE A 230 -2.55 -7.74 9.89
N VAL A 231 -2.01 -6.55 10.13
CA VAL A 231 -0.59 -6.34 10.35
C VAL A 231 -0.41 -5.83 11.78
N ARG A 232 0.42 -6.52 12.56
CA ARG A 232 0.78 -6.13 13.92
C ARG A 232 2.27 -5.83 14.00
N ASP A 233 2.62 -4.83 14.75
CA ASP A 233 4.00 -4.55 15.13
C ASP A 233 4.48 -5.59 16.16
N LEU A 234 5.68 -6.17 15.98
CA LEU A 234 6.20 -7.22 16.85
C LEU A 234 6.59 -6.69 18.23
N ASP A 235 6.99 -5.43 18.34
CA ASP A 235 7.44 -4.84 19.61
C ASP A 235 6.24 -4.43 20.47
N THR A 236 5.24 -3.77 19.87
CA THR A 236 4.08 -3.24 20.61
C THR A 236 2.90 -4.21 20.65
N THR A 237 2.91 -5.25 19.82
CA THR A 237 1.80 -6.21 19.61
C THR A 237 0.49 -5.59 19.11
N ARG A 238 0.50 -4.30 18.77
CA ARG A 238 -0.66 -3.54 18.30
C ARG A 238 -0.82 -3.63 16.79
N PHE A 239 -2.02 -3.35 16.32
CA PHE A 239 -2.23 -3.21 14.89
C PHE A 239 -1.45 -2.01 14.34
N SER A 240 -0.77 -2.21 13.22
CA SER A 240 -0.24 -1.16 12.37
C SER A 240 -1.15 -0.91 11.17
N SER A 241 -1.84 -1.95 10.67
CA SER A 241 -2.88 -1.78 9.67
C SER A 241 -3.89 -2.94 9.63
N ILE A 242 -5.10 -2.61 9.20
CA ILE A 242 -6.17 -3.54 8.85
C ILE A 242 -6.54 -3.30 7.39
N LYS A 243 -6.64 -4.36 6.59
CA LYS A 243 -7.09 -4.29 5.19
C LYS A 243 -8.24 -5.24 4.97
N VAL A 244 -9.24 -4.78 4.20
CA VAL A 244 -10.39 -5.57 3.77
C VAL A 244 -10.41 -5.58 2.25
N TYR A 245 -10.44 -6.75 1.69
CA TYR A 245 -10.42 -6.97 0.27
C TYR A 245 -11.83 -6.96 -0.31
N LYS A 246 -12.20 -5.83 -0.91
CA LYS A 246 -13.52 -5.66 -1.53
C LYS A 246 -13.63 -6.34 -2.88
N SER A 247 -12.52 -6.37 -3.63
CA SER A 247 -12.49 -6.97 -4.95
C SER A 247 -11.07 -7.33 -5.37
N ILE A 248 -10.84 -8.55 -5.85
CA ILE A 248 -9.74 -8.91 -6.75
C ILE A 248 -10.35 -9.40 -8.06
N GLN A 249 -9.90 -8.86 -9.15
CA GLN A 249 -10.36 -9.23 -10.48
C GLN A 249 -9.13 -9.50 -11.36
N PRO A 250 -8.61 -10.74 -11.34
CA PRO A 250 -7.54 -11.11 -12.26
C PRO A 250 -8.07 -11.13 -13.69
N GLY A 251 -7.22 -10.72 -14.66
CA GLY A 251 -7.60 -10.65 -16.07
C GLY A 251 -8.57 -9.51 -16.40
N VAL A 252 -8.86 -8.60 -15.47
CA VAL A 252 -9.74 -7.45 -15.70
C VAL A 252 -8.91 -6.20 -15.91
N SER A 253 -8.92 -5.72 -17.15
CA SER A 253 -8.36 -4.44 -17.51
C SER A 253 -9.37 -3.33 -17.27
N LYS A 254 -8.92 -2.24 -16.66
CA LYS A 254 -9.66 -0.98 -16.63
C LYS A 254 -8.82 0.12 -17.25
N ASP A 255 -9.46 1.08 -17.91
CA ASP A 255 -8.78 2.21 -18.56
C ASP A 255 -8.08 3.17 -17.58
N LEU A 256 -7.98 2.75 -16.30
CA LEU A 256 -7.22 3.43 -15.26
C LEU A 256 -5.71 3.46 -15.55
N CYS A 257 -5.19 2.43 -16.23
CA CYS A 257 -3.75 2.28 -16.51
C CYS A 257 -3.30 3.09 -17.73
N THR A 258 -4.01 4.15 -18.08
CA THR A 258 -3.67 5.05 -19.19
C THR A 258 -3.59 6.49 -18.70
N MET A 259 -2.70 7.28 -19.31
CA MET A 259 -2.59 8.71 -18.98
C MET A 259 -3.93 9.41 -19.25
N PRO A 260 -4.54 10.06 -18.26
CA PRO A 260 -5.81 10.74 -18.45
C PRO A 260 -5.69 11.88 -19.47
N ARG A 261 -6.73 12.07 -20.29
CA ARG A 261 -6.74 13.12 -21.30
C ARG A 261 -6.64 14.51 -20.67
N GLY A 262 -5.85 15.39 -21.29
CA GLY A 262 -5.69 16.79 -20.89
C GLY A 262 -4.72 17.01 -19.74
N PHE A 263 -4.02 15.99 -19.28
CA PHE A 263 -2.93 16.18 -18.33
C PHE A 263 -1.65 16.63 -19.04
N ASN A 264 -0.99 17.64 -18.46
CA ASN A 264 0.33 18.08 -18.89
C ASN A 264 1.40 17.16 -18.31
N THR A 265 2.17 16.50 -19.17
CA THR A 265 3.23 15.53 -18.79
C THR A 265 4.64 16.11 -18.88
N SER A 266 4.76 17.44 -19.11
CA SER A 266 6.04 18.09 -19.42
C SER A 266 6.95 18.27 -18.20
N TYR A 267 6.39 18.22 -17.00
CA TYR A 267 7.15 18.47 -15.78
C TYR A 267 7.78 17.18 -15.22
N ARG A 268 9.03 17.30 -14.78
CA ARG A 268 9.77 16.23 -14.12
C ARG A 268 10.42 16.74 -12.84
N LEU A 269 10.19 16.05 -11.73
CA LEU A 269 10.84 16.33 -10.45
C LEU A 269 11.90 15.26 -10.14
N LYS A 270 13.13 15.68 -9.88
CA LYS A 270 14.24 14.80 -9.48
C LYS A 270 14.92 15.36 -8.22
N GLY A 271 14.61 14.79 -7.08
CA GLY A 271 15.03 15.36 -5.81
C GLY A 271 14.38 16.73 -5.58
N SER A 272 15.21 17.77 -5.44
CA SER A 272 14.77 19.16 -5.34
C SER A 272 14.84 19.93 -6.66
N THR A 273 15.09 19.26 -7.79
CA THR A 273 15.19 19.91 -9.10
C THR A 273 13.94 19.58 -9.92
N LEU A 274 13.21 20.62 -10.29
CA LEU A 274 12.09 20.56 -11.23
C LEU A 274 12.58 20.93 -12.62
N TYR A 275 12.13 20.20 -13.63
CA TYR A 275 12.39 20.45 -15.04
C TYR A 275 11.07 20.76 -15.75
N ASP A 276 11.06 21.73 -16.63
CA ASP A 276 9.92 22.02 -17.53
C ASP A 276 10.03 21.29 -18.89
N ALA A 277 9.13 21.63 -19.82
CA ALA A 277 9.10 21.06 -21.17
C ALA A 277 10.35 21.35 -22.01
N ASP A 278 10.96 22.50 -21.79
CA ASP A 278 12.13 23.00 -22.52
C ASP A 278 13.43 22.52 -21.89
N GLY A 279 13.34 21.79 -20.76
CA GLY A 279 14.48 21.29 -20.00
C GLY A 279 15.11 22.32 -19.08
N ASN A 280 14.47 23.46 -18.85
CA ASN A 280 14.94 24.44 -17.86
C ASN A 280 14.87 23.82 -16.45
N GLU A 281 15.90 24.12 -15.67
CA GLU A 281 16.04 23.61 -14.29
C GLU A 281 15.60 24.67 -13.28
N PHE A 282 14.79 24.24 -12.31
CA PHE A 282 14.35 25.06 -11.19
C PHE A 282 14.67 24.34 -9.88
N THR A 283 15.15 25.07 -8.89
CA THR A 283 15.38 24.53 -7.57
C THR A 283 14.13 24.74 -6.69
N VAL A 284 13.61 23.65 -6.16
CA VAL A 284 12.47 23.66 -5.22
C VAL A 284 12.99 23.46 -3.81
N VAL A 285 12.74 24.41 -2.93
CA VAL A 285 13.12 24.35 -1.50
C VAL A 285 11.87 24.35 -0.65
N PHE A 286 11.69 23.31 0.13
CA PHE A 286 10.59 23.17 1.08
C PHE A 286 11.00 23.77 2.43
N HIS A 287 10.21 24.68 2.99
CA HIS A 287 10.59 25.42 4.20
C HIS A 287 10.00 24.86 5.48
N SER A 288 8.77 24.37 5.45
CA SER A 288 8.09 23.83 6.62
C SER A 288 7.20 22.65 6.26
N THR A 289 7.07 21.72 7.21
CA THR A 289 6.17 20.57 7.08
C THR A 289 4.74 20.91 7.51
N SER A 290 4.52 22.05 8.21
CA SER A 290 3.20 22.40 8.74
C SER A 290 2.33 23.24 7.82
N ASP A 291 2.94 24.05 6.93
CA ASP A 291 2.20 25.04 6.15
C ASP A 291 2.31 24.83 4.62
N GLY A 292 3.01 23.77 4.18
CA GLY A 292 3.20 23.51 2.75
C GLY A 292 3.98 24.61 2.01
N ASP A 293 4.78 25.40 2.75
CA ASP A 293 5.49 26.55 2.21
C ASP A 293 6.75 26.12 1.46
N TYR A 294 6.95 26.61 0.26
CA TYR A 294 8.08 26.28 -0.60
C TYR A 294 8.51 27.49 -1.44
N THR A 295 9.75 27.46 -1.90
CA THR A 295 10.30 28.45 -2.83
C THR A 295 10.81 27.74 -4.08
N VAL A 296 10.53 28.31 -5.25
CA VAL A 296 11.10 27.87 -6.53
C VAL A 296 11.97 28.97 -7.08
N THR A 297 13.22 28.62 -7.41
CA THR A 297 14.18 29.55 -8.02
C THR A 297 14.66 29.03 -9.37
N ASP A 298 14.82 29.93 -10.34
CA ASP A 298 15.39 29.61 -11.65
C ASP A 298 16.92 29.42 -11.56
N GLN A 299 17.55 29.13 -12.70
CA GLN A 299 19.01 28.93 -12.82
C GLN A 299 19.84 30.18 -12.45
N ASN A 300 19.24 31.37 -12.48
CA ASN A 300 19.88 32.63 -12.10
C ASN A 300 19.66 33.01 -10.63
N GLY A 301 18.96 32.16 -9.87
CA GLY A 301 18.62 32.38 -8.48
C GLY A 301 17.44 33.33 -8.28
N LYS A 302 16.72 33.70 -9.35
CA LYS A 302 15.50 34.50 -9.26
C LYS A 302 14.33 33.62 -8.77
N GLU A 303 13.60 34.13 -7.80
CA GLU A 303 12.38 33.47 -7.32
C GLU A 303 11.26 33.53 -8.35
N VAL A 304 10.68 32.36 -8.66
CA VAL A 304 9.60 32.13 -9.63
C VAL A 304 8.47 31.27 -9.05
N THR A 305 8.36 31.21 -7.74
CA THR A 305 7.40 30.36 -6.99
C THR A 305 5.96 30.49 -7.50
N LYS A 306 5.53 31.71 -7.87
CA LYS A 306 4.17 31.96 -8.35
C LYS A 306 3.83 31.25 -9.66
N GLU A 307 4.83 30.97 -10.51
CA GLU A 307 4.67 30.28 -11.78
C GLU A 307 4.39 28.78 -11.58
N PHE A 308 4.77 28.26 -10.41
CA PHE A 308 4.62 26.85 -10.03
C PHE A 308 3.64 26.63 -8.87
N GLY A 309 2.61 27.48 -8.76
CA GLY A 309 1.59 27.39 -7.71
C GLY A 309 0.89 26.03 -7.63
N TRP A 310 0.91 25.23 -8.69
CA TRP A 310 0.40 23.86 -8.73
C TRP A 310 1.20 22.88 -7.83
N LEU A 311 2.44 23.21 -7.44
CA LEU A 311 3.20 22.42 -6.48
C LEU A 311 2.54 22.37 -5.09
N ASN A 312 1.64 23.29 -4.76
CA ASN A 312 0.82 23.19 -3.55
C ASN A 312 0.02 21.88 -3.53
N GLU A 313 -0.53 21.46 -4.66
CA GLU A 313 -1.26 20.20 -4.77
C GLU A 313 -0.33 18.99 -4.50
N TYR A 314 0.90 19.04 -5.03
CA TYR A 314 1.92 18.03 -4.79
C TYR A 314 2.30 17.94 -3.31
N PHE A 315 2.57 19.06 -2.66
CA PHE A 315 3.01 19.07 -1.26
C PHE A 315 1.88 18.69 -0.29
N ASN A 316 0.66 19.11 -0.56
CA ASN A 316 -0.51 18.76 0.26
C ASN A 316 -0.88 17.25 0.22
N MET A 317 -0.29 16.47 -0.70
CA MET A 317 -0.44 15.02 -0.70
C MET A 317 0.47 14.33 0.32
N TYR A 318 1.51 15.02 0.81
CA TYR A 318 2.53 14.47 1.70
C TYR A 318 2.61 15.17 3.07
N SER A 319 1.79 16.19 3.29
CA SER A 319 1.60 16.86 4.59
C SER A 319 0.48 16.19 5.38
#